data_6b8902b75a856d94c620a3d41e4fdf34
#
_entry.id   6b8902b75a856d94c620a3d41e4fdf34
#
_cell.length_a   1.000
_cell.length_b   1.000
_cell.length_c   1.000
_cell.angle_alpha   90.00
_cell.angle_beta   90.00
_cell.angle_gamma   90.00
#
_symmetry.space_group_name_H-M   'P 1'
#
loop_
_entity.id
_entity.type
_entity.pdbx_description
1 polymer ?
#
loop_
_entity_poly.entity_id
_entity_poly.type
_entity_poly.pdbx_seq_one_letter_code
_entity_poly.pdbx_strand_id
1 'polypeptide(L)'
;MKRVIVIGAGPAGITAAHELLSRAPKEFEVTVLEETQAIGGISRTVEHDGNRMDIGGHRFFSKEERVNAWWAKLMPMQGSLAFDDRVLGRVCPLADGGPDPEKVDRVMLSRHRVSRIYYDHKFFDYPVSLSARTLRNMGPVTTLHVGFNYLGARVRRLPEDNLENFYINRFGRALYSMFFEGYTEKLWGRHPRDISADWGSQRVKGLSIAAVLKDAIAKATGKKQEQGGETSLIERFSYPKYGPGQLWEEAARKVRAMGGTIIMGARVTGLSTDDEGRVTAVSCQDGRTYEADVVMSTMPLKDLADAFDTIPTDVHAIAAGLPYRDFVTVGLLVDRLELKNETDIRTLGNIVPDNWIYVQDASVKLGRIQIFNNWSPYMVRRPMETIWIGLEYFCDEGDDFWNMRDEDRVRFASAELVRMGVLSPQSKPLDSHVEHVKKAYPAYFDSYGQIDELIAWLDTHPNLFCLGRNGQHRYNNMDHSMMTAFYAVDDLLGGTTDRSNVWNVNTETDYHEDKSAS
;
A
#
# COMPACT_ATOMS: atom_id res chain seq x y z
N MET A 1 -10.80 14.36 -32.35
CA MET A 1 -10.12 13.67 -31.21
C MET A 1 -11.15 12.82 -30.51
N LYS A 2 -10.77 11.60 -30.08
CA LYS A 2 -11.65 10.77 -29.25
C LYS A 2 -11.65 11.29 -27.81
N ARG A 3 -12.84 11.39 -27.20
CA ARG A 3 -13.01 11.85 -25.82
C ARG A 3 -12.76 10.67 -24.87
N VAL A 4 -11.74 10.79 -24.06
CA VAL A 4 -11.40 9.78 -23.04
C VAL A 4 -11.73 10.34 -21.67
N ILE A 5 -12.64 9.67 -20.97
CA ILE A 5 -12.94 9.98 -19.57
C ILE A 5 -12.18 8.99 -18.69
N VAL A 6 -11.32 9.51 -17.83
CA VAL A 6 -10.61 8.75 -16.81
C VAL A 6 -11.28 9.01 -15.47
N ILE A 7 -11.78 7.97 -14.81
CA ILE A 7 -12.44 8.09 -13.51
C ILE A 7 -11.42 7.75 -12.42
N GLY A 8 -11.08 8.76 -11.60
CA GLY A 8 -10.11 8.70 -10.52
C GLY A 8 -8.73 9.26 -10.89
N ALA A 9 -8.17 10.07 -9.99
CA ALA A 9 -6.83 10.68 -10.13
C ALA A 9 -5.77 9.99 -9.25
N GLY A 10 -5.94 8.69 -8.97
CA GLY A 10 -4.93 7.85 -8.35
C GLY A 10 -3.83 7.42 -9.33
N PRO A 11 -2.89 6.54 -8.87
CA PRO A 11 -1.77 6.08 -9.70
C PRO A 11 -2.16 5.56 -11.08
N ALA A 12 -3.18 4.72 -11.18
CA ALA A 12 -3.61 4.17 -12.47
C ALA A 12 -4.20 5.24 -13.40
N GLY A 13 -5.14 6.07 -12.88
CA GLY A 13 -5.81 7.07 -13.71
C GLY A 13 -4.86 8.16 -14.21
N ILE A 14 -3.99 8.68 -13.34
CA ILE A 14 -2.99 9.69 -13.75
C ILE A 14 -1.96 9.10 -14.72
N THR A 15 -1.54 7.83 -14.54
CA THR A 15 -0.65 7.15 -15.49
C THR A 15 -1.33 7.00 -16.85
N ALA A 16 -2.59 6.56 -16.91
CA ALA A 16 -3.34 6.43 -18.16
C ALA A 16 -3.48 7.76 -18.90
N ALA A 17 -3.89 8.82 -18.19
CA ALA A 17 -4.01 10.16 -18.76
C ALA A 17 -2.65 10.69 -19.30
N HIS A 18 -1.57 10.51 -18.53
CA HIS A 18 -0.23 10.91 -18.94
C HIS A 18 0.24 10.16 -20.20
N GLU A 19 0.05 8.84 -20.24
CA GLU A 19 0.48 8.00 -21.38
C GLU A 19 -0.29 8.35 -22.66
N LEU A 20 -1.60 8.49 -22.58
CA LEU A 20 -2.42 8.89 -23.74
C LEU A 20 -1.95 10.21 -24.34
N LEU A 21 -1.81 11.25 -23.50
CA LEU A 21 -1.41 12.57 -23.94
C LEU A 21 0.04 12.65 -24.41
N SER A 22 0.94 11.85 -23.85
CA SER A 22 2.35 11.85 -24.26
C SER A 22 2.60 11.06 -25.55
N ARG A 23 1.83 9.97 -25.78
CA ARG A 23 2.05 9.05 -26.90
C ARG A 23 1.21 9.38 -28.13
N ALA A 24 0.01 9.92 -27.91
CA ALA A 24 -0.93 10.25 -29.00
C ALA A 24 -1.61 11.63 -28.78
N PRO A 25 -0.84 12.74 -28.69
CA PRO A 25 -1.32 14.06 -28.22
C PRO A 25 -2.36 14.72 -29.11
N LYS A 26 -2.54 14.22 -30.35
CA LYS A 26 -3.53 14.76 -31.31
C LYS A 26 -4.74 13.87 -31.52
N GLU A 27 -4.77 12.71 -30.90
CA GLU A 27 -5.81 11.70 -31.09
C GLU A 27 -6.87 11.75 -29.99
N PHE A 28 -6.50 12.16 -28.79
CA PHE A 28 -7.34 12.10 -27.61
C PHE A 28 -7.52 13.46 -26.94
N GLU A 29 -8.74 13.70 -26.50
CA GLU A 29 -9.11 14.71 -25.52
C GLU A 29 -9.35 13.98 -24.19
N VAL A 30 -8.49 14.21 -23.21
CA VAL A 30 -8.49 13.46 -21.96
C VAL A 30 -9.01 14.32 -20.82
N THR A 31 -10.09 13.85 -20.16
CA THR A 31 -10.65 14.43 -18.95
C THR A 31 -10.58 13.42 -17.81
N VAL A 32 -9.92 13.81 -16.71
CA VAL A 32 -9.86 13.04 -15.47
C VAL A 32 -10.89 13.59 -14.49
N LEU A 33 -11.75 12.73 -13.96
CA LEU A 33 -12.76 13.06 -12.95
C LEU A 33 -12.34 12.47 -11.59
N GLU A 34 -12.06 13.32 -10.63
CA GLU A 34 -11.64 12.90 -9.27
C GLU A 34 -12.70 13.33 -8.24
N GLU A 35 -13.16 12.39 -7.40
CA GLU A 35 -14.21 12.67 -6.41
C GLU A 35 -13.74 13.57 -5.27
N THR A 36 -12.45 13.55 -4.94
CA THR A 36 -11.86 14.31 -3.83
C THR A 36 -11.25 15.63 -4.31
N GLN A 37 -10.63 16.36 -3.38
CA GLN A 37 -9.83 17.56 -3.70
C GLN A 37 -8.33 17.25 -3.77
N ALA A 38 -7.93 15.98 -3.79
CA ALA A 38 -6.54 15.57 -3.75
C ALA A 38 -6.16 14.60 -4.88
N ILE A 39 -4.95 14.76 -5.41
CA ILE A 39 -4.35 13.86 -6.41
C ILE A 39 -3.61 12.71 -5.70
N GLY A 40 -3.57 11.53 -6.31
CA GLY A 40 -2.78 10.40 -5.85
C GLY A 40 -3.57 9.26 -5.20
N GLY A 41 -4.90 9.42 -5.02
CA GLY A 41 -5.74 8.38 -4.40
C GLY A 41 -5.21 8.00 -3.01
N ILE A 42 -5.08 6.70 -2.72
CA ILE A 42 -4.51 6.24 -1.44
C ILE A 42 -2.99 6.45 -1.33
N SER A 43 -2.32 6.84 -2.41
CA SER A 43 -0.87 7.16 -2.42
C SER A 43 -0.62 8.67 -2.30
N ARG A 44 -1.62 9.46 -1.90
CA ARG A 44 -1.43 10.88 -1.64
C ARG A 44 -0.67 11.11 -0.34
N THR A 45 -0.07 12.27 -0.23
CA THR A 45 0.54 12.79 1.00
C THR A 45 -0.26 13.99 1.47
N VAL A 46 -0.65 14.01 2.72
CA VAL A 46 -1.39 15.12 3.35
C VAL A 46 -0.41 16.06 4.02
N GLU A 47 -0.58 17.36 3.84
CA GLU A 47 0.18 18.39 4.56
C GLU A 47 -0.68 19.00 5.67
N HIS A 48 -0.10 19.11 6.86
CA HIS A 48 -0.70 19.73 8.03
C HIS A 48 0.36 20.53 8.78
N ASP A 49 0.22 21.85 8.85
CA ASP A 49 1.13 22.79 9.52
C ASP A 49 2.62 22.60 9.17
N GLY A 50 2.91 22.30 7.89
CA GLY A 50 4.25 22.06 7.37
C GLY A 50 4.82 20.67 7.69
N ASN A 51 4.05 19.81 8.33
CA ASN A 51 4.33 18.38 8.46
C ASN A 51 3.56 17.60 7.38
N ARG A 52 4.11 16.49 6.89
CA ARG A 52 3.51 15.68 5.83
C ARG A 52 3.29 14.27 6.31
N MET A 53 2.15 13.70 5.95
CA MET A 53 1.71 12.37 6.34
C MET A 53 1.21 11.60 5.11
N ASP A 54 1.77 10.42 4.90
CA ASP A 54 1.24 9.50 3.92
C ASP A 54 0.04 8.76 4.49
N ILE A 55 -0.96 8.57 3.68
CA ILE A 55 -2.08 7.71 4.03
C ILE A 55 -1.77 6.26 3.64
N GLY A 56 -1.02 5.58 4.51
CA GLY A 56 -0.42 4.28 4.23
C GLY A 56 1.04 4.37 3.81
N GLY A 57 1.81 3.31 4.02
CA GLY A 57 3.24 3.29 3.68
C GLY A 57 3.44 2.93 2.21
N HIS A 58 3.92 3.87 1.42
CA HIS A 58 4.13 3.70 -0.02
C HIS A 58 5.61 3.87 -0.36
N ARG A 59 6.28 2.75 -0.64
CA ARG A 59 7.68 2.72 -1.10
C ARG A 59 7.73 2.62 -2.61
N PHE A 60 8.67 3.35 -3.23
CA PHE A 60 8.92 3.26 -4.66
C PHE A 60 9.98 2.18 -4.92
N PHE A 61 9.48 1.01 -5.24
CA PHE A 61 10.23 -0.14 -5.70
C PHE A 61 9.37 -0.91 -6.69
N SER A 62 9.95 -1.25 -7.85
CA SER A 62 9.30 -2.10 -8.84
C SER A 62 10.34 -2.95 -9.57
N LYS A 63 9.95 -4.15 -9.97
CA LYS A 63 10.70 -5.00 -10.90
C LYS A 63 10.47 -4.60 -12.36
N GLU A 64 9.42 -3.80 -12.61
CA GLU A 64 9.01 -3.35 -13.92
C GLU A 64 9.90 -2.17 -14.38
N GLU A 65 10.73 -2.39 -15.41
CA GLU A 65 11.61 -1.35 -15.97
C GLU A 65 10.81 -0.15 -16.49
N ARG A 66 9.64 -0.39 -17.10
CA ARG A 66 8.76 0.67 -17.61
C ARG A 66 8.30 1.61 -16.50
N VAL A 67 7.94 1.06 -15.35
CA VAL A 67 7.55 1.83 -14.16
C VAL A 67 8.72 2.64 -13.62
N ASN A 68 9.88 2.00 -13.45
CA ASN A 68 11.10 2.67 -12.96
C ASN A 68 11.55 3.81 -13.88
N ALA A 69 11.51 3.60 -15.19
CA ALA A 69 11.84 4.63 -16.18
C ALA A 69 10.84 5.79 -16.15
N TRP A 70 9.55 5.50 -15.96
CA TRP A 70 8.52 6.52 -15.85
C TRP A 70 8.69 7.37 -14.59
N TRP A 71 8.96 6.75 -13.43
CA TRP A 71 9.25 7.48 -12.19
C TRP A 71 10.48 8.38 -12.35
N ALA A 72 11.58 7.85 -12.91
CA ALA A 72 12.82 8.61 -13.09
C ALA A 72 12.65 9.82 -14.04
N LYS A 73 11.80 9.71 -15.07
CA LYS A 73 11.47 10.81 -15.99
C LYS A 73 10.72 11.95 -15.30
N LEU A 74 9.85 11.63 -14.34
CA LEU A 74 9.09 12.63 -13.59
C LEU A 74 9.88 13.19 -12.41
N MET A 75 10.60 12.34 -11.71
CA MET A 75 11.29 12.70 -10.47
C MET A 75 12.65 11.99 -10.40
N PRO A 76 13.76 12.68 -10.78
CA PRO A 76 15.08 12.07 -10.84
C PRO A 76 15.61 11.75 -9.45
N MET A 77 16.50 10.74 -9.38
CA MET A 77 17.19 10.37 -8.15
C MET A 77 18.20 11.44 -7.72
N GLN A 78 18.38 11.60 -6.39
CA GLN A 78 19.32 12.56 -5.79
C GLN A 78 20.76 12.36 -6.26
N GLY A 79 21.43 13.46 -6.57
CA GLY A 79 22.86 13.52 -6.88
C GLY A 79 23.72 14.03 -5.73
N SER A 80 23.10 14.42 -4.62
CA SER A 80 23.75 14.87 -3.39
C SER A 80 23.05 14.28 -2.18
N LEU A 81 23.76 14.22 -1.04
CA LEU A 81 23.21 13.70 0.21
C LEU A 81 22.07 14.59 0.74
N ALA A 82 20.98 13.98 1.18
CA ALA A 82 19.92 14.66 1.91
C ALA A 82 20.39 15.18 3.26
N PHE A 83 19.65 16.12 3.85
CA PHE A 83 19.98 16.76 5.12
C PHE A 83 20.38 15.78 6.22
N ASP A 84 19.58 14.78 6.48
CA ASP A 84 19.83 13.78 7.51
C ASP A 84 21.03 12.88 7.21
N ASP A 85 21.26 12.51 5.94
CA ASP A 85 22.41 11.71 5.55
C ASP A 85 23.72 12.49 5.76
N ARG A 86 23.72 13.81 5.50
CA ARG A 86 24.88 14.67 5.78
C ARG A 86 25.16 14.81 7.26
N VAL A 87 24.10 15.12 8.06
CA VAL A 87 24.22 15.32 9.52
C VAL A 87 24.72 14.05 10.20
N LEU A 88 24.24 12.88 9.74
CA LEU A 88 24.54 11.58 10.35
C LEU A 88 25.78 10.90 9.75
N GLY A 89 26.39 11.49 8.71
CA GLY A 89 27.51 10.89 7.99
C GLY A 89 27.17 9.55 7.32
N ARG A 90 25.92 9.43 6.84
CA ARG A 90 25.48 8.21 6.14
C ARG A 90 25.85 8.27 4.67
N VAL A 91 26.14 7.10 4.10
CA VAL A 91 26.40 6.92 2.67
C VAL A 91 25.15 6.34 2.00
N CYS A 92 24.76 6.89 0.86
CA CYS A 92 23.68 6.36 0.04
C CYS A 92 24.08 6.41 -1.45
N PRO A 93 23.46 5.60 -2.31
CA PRO A 93 23.64 5.70 -3.76
C PRO A 93 23.22 7.09 -4.25
N LEU A 94 24.08 7.71 -5.08
CA LEU A 94 23.82 8.99 -5.71
C LEU A 94 23.80 8.81 -7.22
N ALA A 95 22.92 9.51 -7.91
CA ALA A 95 22.84 9.53 -9.37
C ALA A 95 23.81 10.59 -9.92
N ASP A 96 24.62 10.21 -10.92
CA ASP A 96 25.49 11.16 -11.60
C ASP A 96 24.66 12.28 -12.28
N GLY A 97 24.99 13.52 -11.95
CA GLY A 97 24.24 14.68 -12.45
C GLY A 97 22.83 14.85 -11.85
N GLY A 98 22.46 14.03 -10.87
CA GLY A 98 21.19 14.14 -10.17
C GLY A 98 21.05 15.44 -9.35
N PRO A 99 19.82 15.88 -9.03
CA PRO A 99 19.57 17.10 -8.30
C PRO A 99 20.03 17.02 -6.83
N ASP A 100 20.39 18.18 -6.28
CA ASP A 100 20.65 18.35 -4.85
C ASP A 100 19.32 18.55 -4.10
N PRO A 101 18.96 17.66 -3.15
CA PRO A 101 17.71 17.75 -2.39
C PRO A 101 17.55 19.05 -1.60
N GLU A 102 18.64 19.76 -1.30
CA GLU A 102 18.58 21.04 -0.60
C GLU A 102 18.22 22.22 -1.52
N LYS A 103 18.34 22.03 -2.83
CA LYS A 103 18.12 23.09 -3.83
C LYS A 103 16.91 22.84 -4.70
N VAL A 104 16.50 21.56 -4.82
CA VAL A 104 15.43 21.15 -5.74
C VAL A 104 14.44 20.27 -4.98
N ASP A 105 13.15 20.57 -5.10
CA ASP A 105 12.10 19.78 -4.44
C ASP A 105 11.72 18.53 -5.24
N ARG A 106 11.81 18.61 -6.56
CA ARG A 106 11.49 17.50 -7.45
C ARG A 106 12.65 16.50 -7.53
N VAL A 107 12.73 15.66 -6.52
CA VAL A 107 13.83 14.68 -6.35
C VAL A 107 13.35 13.45 -5.57
N MET A 108 13.80 12.28 -6.01
CA MET A 108 13.71 11.01 -5.28
C MET A 108 14.92 10.84 -4.35
N LEU A 109 14.67 10.47 -3.13
CA LEU A 109 15.69 10.12 -2.14
C LEU A 109 15.90 8.60 -2.11
N SER A 110 17.12 8.15 -1.86
CA SER A 110 17.42 6.74 -1.57
C SER A 110 17.32 6.52 -0.06
N ARG A 111 16.36 5.71 0.38
CA ARG A 111 16.07 5.49 1.81
C ARG A 111 16.32 4.05 2.23
N HIS A 112 16.80 3.86 3.47
CA HIS A 112 16.89 2.53 4.06
C HIS A 112 15.50 2.00 4.41
N ARG A 113 15.28 0.74 4.10
CA ARG A 113 14.09 0.03 4.50
C ARG A 113 14.30 -0.59 5.88
N VAL A 114 13.64 -0.05 6.88
CA VAL A 114 13.60 -0.65 8.22
C VAL A 114 12.15 -0.85 8.61
N SER A 115 11.77 -2.11 8.79
CA SER A 115 10.43 -2.48 9.25
C SER A 115 10.57 -3.59 10.27
N ARG A 116 9.91 -3.45 11.40
CA ARG A 116 9.92 -4.46 12.46
C ARG A 116 8.51 -4.71 12.97
N ILE A 117 8.35 -5.80 13.70
CA ILE A 117 7.14 -6.13 14.43
C ILE A 117 7.33 -5.68 15.88
N TYR A 118 6.31 -5.01 16.43
CA TYR A 118 6.22 -4.67 17.85
C TYR A 118 5.19 -5.56 18.53
N TYR A 119 5.63 -6.36 19.49
CA TYR A 119 4.83 -7.30 20.24
C TYR A 119 5.35 -7.43 21.67
N ASP A 120 4.48 -7.37 22.67
CA ASP A 120 4.82 -7.49 24.09
C ASP A 120 6.03 -6.63 24.50
N HIS A 121 5.97 -5.33 24.17
CA HIS A 121 7.02 -4.32 24.42
C HIS A 121 8.40 -4.64 23.80
N LYS A 122 8.47 -5.51 22.78
CA LYS A 122 9.70 -5.93 22.12
C LYS A 122 9.61 -5.83 20.63
N PHE A 123 10.76 -5.60 19.99
CA PHE A 123 10.88 -5.61 18.53
C PHE A 123 11.31 -6.97 18.01
N PHE A 124 10.62 -7.43 16.97
CA PHE A 124 10.96 -8.63 16.21
C PHE A 124 11.24 -8.26 14.76
N ASP A 125 12.06 -9.07 14.09
CA ASP A 125 12.38 -8.84 12.69
C ASP A 125 11.14 -9.06 11.80
N TYR A 126 11.04 -8.30 10.69
CA TYR A 126 10.03 -8.50 9.68
C TYR A 126 10.70 -8.80 8.32
N PRO A 127 10.38 -9.91 7.65
CA PRO A 127 9.55 -11.03 8.14
C PRO A 127 10.12 -11.67 9.41
N VAL A 128 9.23 -12.34 10.18
CA VAL A 128 9.67 -13.06 11.38
C VAL A 128 10.76 -14.05 11.02
N SER A 129 11.95 -13.87 11.59
CA SER A 129 13.09 -14.76 11.42
C SER A 129 13.51 -15.37 12.76
N LEU A 130 14.12 -16.55 12.75
CA LEU A 130 14.67 -17.18 13.96
C LEU A 130 16.08 -16.63 14.28
N SER A 131 16.22 -15.31 14.23
CA SER A 131 17.47 -14.64 14.59
C SER A 131 17.77 -14.78 16.09
N ALA A 132 19.03 -14.58 16.47
CA ALA A 132 19.44 -14.57 17.87
C ALA A 132 18.65 -13.52 18.68
N ARG A 133 18.26 -12.41 18.07
CA ARG A 133 17.40 -11.37 18.65
C ARG A 133 16.00 -11.91 18.92
N THR A 134 15.37 -12.54 17.91
CA THR A 134 14.04 -13.14 18.04
C THR A 134 14.00 -14.17 19.15
N LEU A 135 14.99 -15.10 19.20
CA LEU A 135 15.07 -16.11 20.23
C LEU A 135 15.26 -15.52 21.63
N ARG A 136 16.10 -14.48 21.76
CA ARG A 136 16.29 -13.77 23.03
C ARG A 136 15.00 -13.09 23.48
N ASN A 137 14.28 -12.42 22.58
CA ASN A 137 13.05 -11.69 22.88
C ASN A 137 11.90 -12.63 23.25
N MET A 138 11.80 -13.81 22.62
CA MET A 138 10.84 -14.85 23.01
C MET A 138 11.17 -15.50 24.36
N GLY A 139 12.45 -15.59 24.70
CA GLY A 139 12.93 -16.34 25.87
C GLY A 139 12.95 -17.86 25.67
N PRO A 140 13.62 -18.62 26.56
CA PRO A 140 13.86 -20.04 26.35
C PRO A 140 12.58 -20.90 26.38
N VAL A 141 11.65 -20.60 27.28
CA VAL A 141 10.41 -21.38 27.43
C VAL A 141 9.53 -21.25 26.20
N THR A 142 9.30 -20.00 25.73
CA THR A 142 8.50 -19.75 24.53
C THR A 142 9.17 -20.32 23.28
N THR A 143 10.51 -20.23 23.20
CA THR A 143 11.27 -20.81 22.08
C THR A 143 11.10 -22.32 21.99
N LEU A 144 11.20 -23.04 23.11
CA LEU A 144 10.97 -24.50 23.17
C LEU A 144 9.51 -24.82 22.78
N HIS A 145 8.55 -24.08 23.32
CA HIS A 145 7.13 -24.25 23.01
C HIS A 145 6.84 -24.06 21.53
N VAL A 146 7.38 -23.01 20.90
CA VAL A 146 7.30 -22.76 19.45
C VAL A 146 7.92 -23.90 18.65
N GLY A 147 9.09 -24.39 19.06
CA GLY A 147 9.77 -25.52 18.42
C GLY A 147 8.93 -26.81 18.43
N PHE A 148 8.37 -27.18 19.57
CA PHE A 148 7.49 -28.36 19.66
C PHE A 148 6.21 -28.20 18.85
N ASN A 149 5.58 -27.01 18.88
CA ASN A 149 4.39 -26.73 18.06
C ASN A 149 4.67 -26.81 16.56
N TYR A 150 5.81 -26.29 16.12
CA TYR A 150 6.24 -26.38 14.73
C TYR A 150 6.46 -27.83 14.29
N LEU A 151 7.16 -28.64 15.07
CA LEU A 151 7.35 -30.06 14.79
C LEU A 151 6.02 -30.82 14.75
N GLY A 152 5.11 -30.54 15.68
CA GLY A 152 3.76 -31.10 15.70
C GLY A 152 2.97 -30.79 14.43
N ALA A 153 3.02 -29.55 13.95
CA ALA A 153 2.36 -29.14 12.72
C ALA A 153 2.95 -29.81 11.46
N ARG A 154 4.24 -30.15 11.47
CA ARG A 154 4.89 -30.91 10.38
C ARG A 154 4.46 -32.37 10.31
N VAL A 155 4.21 -32.98 11.48
CA VAL A 155 3.78 -34.38 11.57
C VAL A 155 2.28 -34.52 11.31
N ARG A 156 1.46 -33.60 11.87
CA ARG A 156 0.00 -33.63 11.77
C ARG A 156 -0.48 -32.38 11.05
N ARG A 157 -0.55 -32.45 9.71
CA ARG A 157 -1.10 -31.38 8.87
C ARG A 157 -2.61 -31.28 9.02
N LEU A 158 -3.11 -30.07 9.09
CA LEU A 158 -4.53 -29.73 9.05
C LEU A 158 -4.99 -29.58 7.57
N PRO A 159 -6.28 -29.81 7.27
CA PRO A 159 -6.82 -29.40 5.96
C PRO A 159 -6.60 -27.92 5.71
N GLU A 160 -6.11 -27.53 4.52
CA GLU A 160 -5.86 -26.12 4.17
C GLU A 160 -7.10 -25.50 3.51
N ASP A 161 -8.22 -25.53 4.19
CA ASP A 161 -9.51 -24.96 3.77
C ASP A 161 -9.68 -23.49 4.22
N ASN A 162 -8.88 -23.05 5.20
CA ASN A 162 -8.90 -21.70 5.71
C ASN A 162 -7.50 -21.17 6.04
N LEU A 163 -7.41 -19.85 6.23
CA LEU A 163 -6.15 -19.14 6.46
C LEU A 163 -5.50 -19.51 7.80
N GLU A 164 -6.28 -19.83 8.85
CA GLU A 164 -5.76 -20.31 10.12
C GLU A 164 -4.96 -21.61 9.94
N ASN A 165 -5.57 -22.62 9.31
CA ASN A 165 -4.93 -23.91 9.06
C ASN A 165 -3.71 -23.78 8.14
N PHE A 166 -3.81 -22.89 7.12
CA PHE A 166 -2.70 -22.54 6.25
C PHE A 166 -1.48 -22.03 7.01
N TYR A 167 -1.68 -21.09 7.95
CA TYR A 167 -0.60 -20.57 8.78
C TYR A 167 -0.09 -21.59 9.80
N ILE A 168 -0.98 -22.34 10.46
CA ILE A 168 -0.59 -23.35 11.45
C ILE A 168 0.28 -24.44 10.81
N ASN A 169 -0.06 -24.91 9.60
CA ASN A 169 0.74 -25.89 8.88
C ASN A 169 2.16 -25.40 8.55
N ARG A 170 2.34 -24.10 8.37
CA ARG A 170 3.63 -23.48 8.01
C ARG A 170 4.46 -23.06 9.21
N PHE A 171 3.82 -22.54 10.23
CA PHE A 171 4.50 -21.86 11.35
C PHE A 171 4.29 -22.55 12.70
N GLY A 172 3.34 -23.47 12.80
CA GLY A 172 2.86 -24.03 14.06
C GLY A 172 1.92 -23.08 14.80
N ARG A 173 1.04 -23.61 15.64
CA ARG A 173 0.01 -22.83 16.34
C ARG A 173 0.58 -21.71 17.20
N ALA A 174 1.71 -21.94 17.87
CA ALA A 174 2.29 -20.94 18.76
C ALA A 174 2.74 -19.66 18.01
N LEU A 175 3.48 -19.80 16.90
CA LEU A 175 3.88 -18.62 16.09
C LEU A 175 2.68 -17.99 15.37
N TYR A 176 1.72 -18.80 14.93
CA TYR A 176 0.49 -18.30 14.35
C TYR A 176 -0.24 -17.36 15.32
N SER A 177 -0.49 -17.80 16.55
CA SER A 177 -1.19 -16.96 17.53
C SER A 177 -0.38 -15.73 17.96
N MET A 178 0.95 -15.79 17.97
CA MET A 178 1.79 -14.64 18.34
C MET A 178 1.83 -13.56 17.26
N PHE A 179 1.93 -13.94 15.97
CA PHE A 179 2.30 -13.00 14.91
C PHE A 179 1.32 -12.89 13.74
N PHE A 180 0.30 -13.73 13.68
CA PHE A 180 -0.61 -13.74 12.52
C PHE A 180 -2.08 -13.59 12.91
N GLU A 181 -2.55 -14.29 13.94
CA GLU A 181 -3.96 -14.35 14.32
C GLU A 181 -4.53 -12.96 14.59
N GLY A 182 -4.05 -12.28 15.63
CA GLY A 182 -4.57 -10.98 16.05
C GLY A 182 -4.37 -9.87 15.03
N TYR A 183 -3.24 -9.89 14.29
CA TYR A 183 -3.01 -8.89 13.25
C TYR A 183 -3.92 -9.09 12.04
N THR A 184 -4.14 -10.33 11.62
CA THR A 184 -5.05 -10.65 10.52
C THR A 184 -6.48 -10.26 10.88
N GLU A 185 -6.89 -10.53 12.12
CA GLU A 185 -8.22 -10.13 12.62
C GLU A 185 -8.38 -8.60 12.67
N LYS A 186 -7.37 -7.86 13.15
CA LYS A 186 -7.36 -6.39 13.08
C LYS A 186 -7.50 -5.88 11.64
N LEU A 187 -6.68 -6.42 10.73
CA LEU A 187 -6.62 -5.96 9.35
C LEU A 187 -7.93 -6.24 8.60
N TRP A 188 -8.48 -7.45 8.72
CA TRP A 188 -9.62 -7.89 7.92
C TRP A 188 -10.96 -7.83 8.63
N GLY A 189 -10.98 -7.55 9.95
CA GLY A 189 -12.20 -7.59 10.75
C GLY A 189 -12.83 -8.98 10.86
N ARG A 190 -12.09 -10.03 10.46
CA ARG A 190 -12.52 -11.44 10.49
C ARG A 190 -11.42 -12.32 11.06
N HIS A 191 -11.83 -13.35 11.79
CA HIS A 191 -10.89 -14.35 12.26
C HIS A 191 -10.31 -15.14 11.08
N PRO A 192 -9.01 -15.51 11.08
CA PRO A 192 -8.37 -16.26 9.99
C PRO A 192 -9.06 -17.57 9.59
N ARG A 193 -9.81 -18.20 10.51
CA ARG A 193 -10.61 -19.40 10.20
C ARG A 193 -11.76 -19.15 9.24
N ASP A 194 -12.22 -17.90 9.13
CA ASP A 194 -13.34 -17.47 8.30
C ASP A 194 -12.85 -16.86 6.96
N ILE A 195 -11.56 -16.96 6.67
CA ILE A 195 -10.91 -16.48 5.45
C ILE A 195 -10.35 -17.68 4.69
N SER A 196 -10.56 -17.75 3.37
CA SER A 196 -10.05 -18.83 2.51
C SER A 196 -8.51 -18.93 2.56
N ALA A 197 -7.99 -20.16 2.51
CA ALA A 197 -6.56 -20.42 2.41
C ALA A 197 -5.93 -19.85 1.13
N ASP A 198 -6.69 -19.72 0.04
CA ASP A 198 -6.20 -19.19 -1.24
C ASP A 198 -5.68 -17.76 -1.10
N TRP A 199 -6.31 -16.96 -0.25
CA TRP A 199 -5.83 -15.62 0.08
C TRP A 199 -4.42 -15.63 0.70
N GLY A 200 -4.17 -16.55 1.63
CA GLY A 200 -2.86 -16.72 2.26
C GLY A 200 -1.80 -17.22 1.29
N SER A 201 -2.20 -18.09 0.37
CA SER A 201 -1.29 -18.67 -0.62
C SER A 201 -0.68 -17.60 -1.55
N GLN A 202 -1.42 -16.58 -1.88
CA GLN A 202 -0.95 -15.46 -2.71
C GLN A 202 0.02 -14.52 -1.98
N ARG A 203 -0.02 -14.45 -0.64
CA ARG A 203 0.73 -13.47 0.16
C ARG A 203 1.88 -14.01 0.99
N VAL A 204 1.86 -15.30 1.31
CA VAL A 204 2.83 -15.93 2.22
C VAL A 204 3.73 -16.94 1.49
N LYS A 205 3.67 -16.97 0.17
CA LYS A 205 4.58 -17.78 -0.66
C LYS A 205 6.02 -17.30 -0.43
N GLY A 206 6.91 -18.23 -0.14
CA GLY A 206 8.34 -17.93 0.11
C GLY A 206 8.74 -17.89 1.59
N LEU A 207 7.83 -17.68 2.54
CA LEU A 207 8.15 -17.76 3.96
C LEU A 207 8.18 -19.23 4.41
N SER A 208 9.35 -19.84 4.40
CA SER A 208 9.58 -21.21 4.91
C SER A 208 10.46 -21.16 6.15
N ILE A 209 9.91 -21.53 7.32
CA ILE A 209 10.72 -21.69 8.54
C ILE A 209 11.82 -22.73 8.33
N ALA A 210 11.60 -23.74 7.48
CA ALA A 210 12.64 -24.71 7.15
C ALA A 210 13.84 -24.06 6.44
N ALA A 211 13.61 -23.09 5.53
CA ALA A 211 14.67 -22.32 4.90
C ALA A 211 15.37 -21.43 5.92
N VAL A 212 14.61 -20.74 6.78
CA VAL A 212 15.15 -19.91 7.87
C VAL A 212 15.96 -20.71 8.89
N LEU A 213 15.49 -21.91 9.29
CA LEU A 213 16.25 -22.83 10.16
C LEU A 213 17.53 -23.33 9.49
N LYS A 214 17.46 -23.70 8.21
CA LYS A 214 18.62 -24.15 7.43
C LYS A 214 19.68 -23.04 7.34
N ASP A 215 19.25 -21.80 7.12
CA ASP A 215 20.14 -20.64 7.10
C ASP A 215 20.74 -20.34 8.48
N ALA A 216 19.95 -20.36 9.53
CA ALA A 216 20.43 -20.19 10.90
C ALA A 216 21.48 -21.24 11.28
N ILE A 217 21.27 -22.51 10.90
CA ILE A 217 22.23 -23.60 11.11
C ILE A 217 23.48 -23.40 10.24
N ALA A 218 23.33 -22.99 8.98
CA ALA A 218 24.45 -22.71 8.08
C ALA A 218 25.33 -21.57 8.62
N LYS A 219 24.72 -20.50 9.09
CA LYS A 219 25.41 -19.36 9.74
C LYS A 219 26.12 -19.78 11.04
N ALA A 220 25.48 -20.63 11.84
CA ALA A 220 26.07 -21.15 13.09
C ALA A 220 27.24 -22.13 12.83
N THR A 221 27.22 -22.85 11.70
CA THR A 221 28.26 -23.85 11.33
C THR A 221 29.37 -23.27 10.42
N GLY A 222 29.36 -21.98 10.14
CA GLY A 222 30.41 -21.29 9.38
C GLY A 222 30.50 -21.68 7.89
N LYS A 223 29.52 -22.39 7.35
CA LYS A 223 29.47 -22.71 5.92
C LYS A 223 28.98 -21.49 5.13
N LYS A 224 29.86 -20.91 4.33
CA LYS A 224 29.44 -19.95 3.29
C LYS A 224 28.50 -20.68 2.31
N GLN A 225 27.29 -20.23 2.21
CA GLN A 225 26.33 -20.72 1.23
C GLN A 225 26.60 -19.99 -0.10
N GLU A 226 26.69 -20.75 -1.19
CA GLU A 226 26.59 -20.21 -2.55
C GLU A 226 25.23 -19.51 -2.70
N GLN A 227 25.24 -18.36 -3.37
CA GLN A 227 24.07 -17.53 -3.65
C GLN A 227 22.95 -18.36 -4.31
N GLY A 228 21.95 -18.74 -3.56
CA GLY A 228 20.80 -19.47 -4.07
C GLY A 228 19.80 -19.77 -2.94
N GLY A 229 18.80 -18.92 -2.75
CA GLY A 229 17.60 -19.25 -2.00
C GLY A 229 17.36 -18.57 -0.66
N GLU A 230 17.64 -17.28 -0.52
CA GLU A 230 16.97 -16.48 0.52
C GLU A 230 16.12 -15.40 -0.12
N THR A 231 14.84 -15.41 0.20
CA THR A 231 13.93 -14.28 0.03
C THR A 231 14.40 -13.13 0.93
N SER A 232 15.46 -12.43 0.52
CA SER A 232 15.90 -11.24 1.24
C SER A 232 15.15 -10.03 0.70
N LEU A 233 14.44 -9.34 1.60
CA LEU A 233 13.74 -8.11 1.24
C LEU A 233 14.72 -7.05 0.76
N ILE A 234 14.25 -6.13 -0.08
CA ILE A 234 15.01 -4.96 -0.51
C ILE A 234 15.52 -4.19 0.71
N GLU A 235 16.76 -3.74 0.65
CA GLU A 235 17.38 -2.96 1.73
C GLU A 235 17.13 -1.45 1.60
N ARG A 236 16.88 -1.01 0.38
CA ARG A 236 16.66 0.40 0.04
C ARG A 236 15.49 0.54 -0.94
N PHE A 237 14.85 1.69 -0.87
CA PHE A 237 13.78 2.08 -1.79
C PHE A 237 13.93 3.56 -2.17
N SER A 238 13.30 3.95 -3.27
CA SER A 238 13.20 5.35 -3.65
C SER A 238 11.99 5.99 -2.99
N TYR A 239 12.13 7.27 -2.63
CA TYR A 239 11.04 7.99 -1.97
C TYR A 239 11.09 9.48 -2.33
N PRO A 240 9.98 10.08 -2.81
CA PRO A 240 9.94 11.51 -3.11
C PRO A 240 10.23 12.35 -1.87
N LYS A 241 10.92 13.47 -2.05
CA LYS A 241 11.33 14.36 -0.97
C LYS A 241 10.19 14.69 0.00
N TYR A 242 9.00 14.94 -0.52
CA TYR A 242 7.79 15.30 0.24
C TYR A 242 6.70 14.23 0.24
N GLY A 243 7.07 12.96 0.10
CA GLY A 243 6.15 11.84 0.11
C GLY A 243 5.63 11.45 -1.28
N PRO A 244 4.97 10.28 -1.39
CA PRO A 244 4.53 9.70 -2.67
C PRO A 244 3.53 10.61 -3.43
N GLY A 245 2.71 11.38 -2.72
CA GLY A 245 1.79 12.35 -3.32
C GLY A 245 2.49 13.33 -4.26
N GLN A 246 3.71 13.75 -3.93
CA GLN A 246 4.49 14.67 -4.76
C GLN A 246 4.72 14.15 -6.19
N LEU A 247 4.94 12.85 -6.38
CA LEU A 247 5.08 12.28 -7.73
C LEU A 247 3.77 12.39 -8.52
N TRP A 248 2.65 12.09 -7.87
CA TRP A 248 1.35 12.12 -8.53
C TRP A 248 0.89 13.55 -8.86
N GLU A 249 1.19 14.51 -8.00
CA GLU A 249 0.97 15.92 -8.25
C GLU A 249 1.80 16.42 -9.45
N GLU A 250 3.08 16.02 -9.54
CA GLU A 250 3.94 16.34 -10.70
C GLU A 250 3.40 15.69 -11.98
N ALA A 251 2.97 14.43 -11.92
CA ALA A 251 2.35 13.75 -13.05
C ALA A 251 1.07 14.47 -13.51
N ALA A 252 0.20 14.86 -12.58
CA ALA A 252 -1.00 15.62 -12.86
C ALA A 252 -0.70 17.00 -13.47
N ARG A 253 0.34 17.68 -12.99
CA ARG A 253 0.84 18.93 -13.57
C ARG A 253 1.27 18.73 -15.04
N LYS A 254 1.94 17.60 -15.33
CA LYS A 254 2.32 17.24 -16.72
C LYS A 254 1.10 16.96 -17.59
N VAL A 255 0.10 16.22 -17.07
CA VAL A 255 -1.18 15.98 -17.77
C VAL A 255 -1.82 17.31 -18.17
N ARG A 256 -1.94 18.27 -17.24
CA ARG A 256 -2.48 19.61 -17.54
C ARG A 256 -1.63 20.36 -18.56
N ALA A 257 -0.31 20.30 -18.47
CA ALA A 257 0.60 20.95 -19.40
C ALA A 257 0.51 20.40 -20.84
N MET A 258 0.10 19.13 -20.99
CA MET A 258 -0.14 18.47 -22.28
C MET A 258 -1.58 18.71 -22.81
N GLY A 259 -2.39 19.53 -22.13
CA GLY A 259 -3.76 19.87 -22.54
C GLY A 259 -4.84 18.96 -21.94
N GLY A 260 -4.51 18.05 -21.05
CA GLY A 260 -5.50 17.26 -20.32
C GLY A 260 -6.22 18.08 -19.26
N THR A 261 -7.48 17.76 -19.03
CA THR A 261 -8.34 18.37 -18.01
C THR A 261 -8.42 17.47 -16.80
N ILE A 262 -8.25 18.01 -15.58
CA ILE A 262 -8.46 17.29 -14.32
C ILE A 262 -9.48 18.06 -13.50
N ILE A 263 -10.63 17.45 -13.23
CA ILE A 263 -11.75 18.04 -12.51
C ILE A 263 -11.84 17.38 -11.14
N MET A 264 -11.62 18.18 -10.10
CA MET A 264 -11.69 17.75 -8.70
C MET A 264 -13.13 17.91 -8.16
N GLY A 265 -13.50 17.12 -7.16
CA GLY A 265 -14.85 17.12 -6.57
C GLY A 265 -15.91 16.59 -7.57
N ALA A 266 -15.50 15.81 -8.56
CA ALA A 266 -16.35 15.24 -9.60
C ALA A 266 -16.63 13.77 -9.33
N ARG A 267 -17.48 13.47 -8.35
CA ARG A 267 -17.89 12.11 -8.05
C ARG A 267 -18.80 11.56 -9.14
N VAL A 268 -18.33 10.52 -9.83
CA VAL A 268 -19.12 9.82 -10.85
C VAL A 268 -20.17 8.96 -10.17
N THR A 269 -21.42 9.05 -10.71
CA THR A 269 -22.60 8.34 -10.18
C THR A 269 -23.45 7.72 -11.29
N GLY A 270 -23.12 7.92 -12.57
CA GLY A 270 -23.88 7.35 -13.68
C GLY A 270 -23.02 7.06 -14.90
N LEU A 271 -23.29 5.94 -15.56
CA LEU A 271 -22.77 5.55 -16.87
C LEU A 271 -23.93 5.17 -17.78
N SER A 272 -24.07 5.89 -18.91
CA SER A 272 -25.08 5.59 -19.91
C SER A 272 -24.47 4.77 -21.05
N THR A 273 -25.20 3.73 -21.49
CA THR A 273 -24.77 2.84 -22.57
C THR A 273 -25.69 2.90 -23.77
N ASP A 274 -25.16 2.62 -24.96
CA ASP A 274 -25.96 2.38 -26.17
C ASP A 274 -26.38 0.89 -26.30
N ASP A 275 -27.12 0.60 -27.36
CA ASP A 275 -27.63 -0.76 -27.64
C ASP A 275 -26.51 -1.78 -27.92
N GLU A 276 -25.31 -1.34 -28.31
CA GLU A 276 -24.12 -2.15 -28.50
C GLU A 276 -23.29 -2.32 -27.20
N GLY A 277 -23.78 -1.79 -26.07
CA GLY A 277 -23.11 -1.84 -24.79
C GLY A 277 -21.94 -0.86 -24.62
N ARG A 278 -21.75 0.09 -25.54
CA ARG A 278 -20.71 1.12 -25.42
C ARG A 278 -21.13 2.16 -24.39
N VAL A 279 -20.22 2.54 -23.50
CA VAL A 279 -20.44 3.68 -22.61
C VAL A 279 -20.36 4.97 -23.43
N THR A 280 -21.46 5.72 -23.48
CA THR A 280 -21.60 6.96 -24.28
C THR A 280 -21.44 8.23 -23.45
N ALA A 281 -21.75 8.15 -22.15
CA ALA A 281 -21.66 9.30 -21.25
C ALA A 281 -21.36 8.86 -19.80
N VAL A 282 -20.70 9.77 -19.07
CA VAL A 282 -20.40 9.64 -17.63
C VAL A 282 -21.02 10.82 -16.89
N SER A 283 -21.87 10.55 -15.90
CA SER A 283 -22.58 11.56 -15.10
C SER A 283 -22.01 11.67 -13.70
N CYS A 284 -21.90 12.88 -13.19
CA CYS A 284 -21.43 13.19 -11.84
C CYS A 284 -22.57 13.54 -10.89
N GLN A 285 -22.34 13.41 -9.61
CA GLN A 285 -23.29 13.72 -8.53
C GLN A 285 -23.80 15.17 -8.57
N ASP A 286 -23.02 16.10 -9.08
CA ASP A 286 -23.37 17.52 -9.22
C ASP A 286 -24.22 17.83 -10.47
N GLY A 287 -24.62 16.81 -11.23
CA GLY A 287 -25.46 16.89 -12.41
C GLY A 287 -24.68 17.16 -13.72
N ARG A 288 -23.37 17.32 -13.68
CA ARG A 288 -22.56 17.42 -14.91
C ARG A 288 -22.48 16.07 -15.62
N THR A 289 -22.57 16.08 -16.94
CA THR A 289 -22.44 14.89 -17.79
C THR A 289 -21.36 15.13 -18.85
N TYR A 290 -20.54 14.11 -19.07
CA TYR A 290 -19.43 14.14 -20.02
C TYR A 290 -19.64 13.02 -21.04
N GLU A 291 -19.71 13.39 -22.31
CA GLU A 291 -19.74 12.41 -23.40
C GLU A 291 -18.40 11.69 -23.49
N ALA A 292 -18.43 10.39 -23.74
CA ALA A 292 -17.25 9.54 -23.77
C ALA A 292 -17.22 8.63 -25.00
N ASP A 293 -16.08 8.60 -25.68
CA ASP A 293 -15.77 7.61 -26.70
C ASP A 293 -15.00 6.42 -26.08
N VAL A 294 -14.29 6.67 -24.97
CA VAL A 294 -13.57 5.67 -24.14
C VAL A 294 -13.68 6.05 -22.67
N VAL A 295 -13.87 5.06 -21.81
CA VAL A 295 -13.87 5.23 -20.34
C VAL A 295 -12.80 4.35 -19.72
N MET A 296 -11.95 4.95 -18.90
CA MET A 296 -10.94 4.26 -18.08
C MET A 296 -11.27 4.46 -16.59
N SER A 297 -11.85 3.46 -15.95
CA SER A 297 -12.35 3.54 -14.57
C SER A 297 -11.36 2.98 -13.57
N THR A 298 -11.05 3.76 -12.54
CA THR A 298 -10.31 3.28 -11.37
C THR A 298 -11.18 3.23 -10.11
N MET A 299 -12.46 3.54 -10.24
CA MET A 299 -13.40 3.51 -9.13
C MET A 299 -13.67 2.06 -8.66
N PRO A 300 -14.07 1.85 -7.40
CA PRO A 300 -14.39 0.52 -6.89
C PRO A 300 -15.44 -0.18 -7.74
N LEU A 301 -15.25 -1.50 -8.03
CA LEU A 301 -16.18 -2.26 -8.89
C LEU A 301 -17.62 -2.21 -8.40
N LYS A 302 -17.83 -2.18 -7.08
CA LYS A 302 -19.15 -2.01 -6.47
C LYS A 302 -19.80 -0.69 -6.91
N ASP A 303 -19.07 0.42 -6.78
CA ASP A 303 -19.57 1.75 -7.14
C ASP A 303 -19.72 1.90 -8.66
N LEU A 304 -18.85 1.23 -9.43
CA LEU A 304 -18.95 1.20 -10.89
C LEU A 304 -20.23 0.48 -11.34
N ALA A 305 -20.54 -0.67 -10.71
CA ALA A 305 -21.76 -1.42 -10.99
C ALA A 305 -23.01 -0.62 -10.63
N ASP A 306 -23.01 0.09 -9.49
CA ASP A 306 -24.10 0.96 -9.07
C ASP A 306 -24.31 2.16 -10.04
N ALA A 307 -23.28 2.53 -10.79
CA ALA A 307 -23.34 3.68 -11.72
C ALA A 307 -23.93 3.32 -13.09
N PHE A 308 -24.05 2.06 -13.47
CA PHE A 308 -24.67 1.68 -14.74
C PHE A 308 -26.19 1.88 -14.73
N ASP A 309 -26.71 2.48 -15.80
CA ASP A 309 -28.16 2.64 -15.98
C ASP A 309 -28.89 1.29 -16.05
N THR A 310 -28.20 0.27 -16.60
CA THR A 310 -28.74 -1.10 -16.72
C THR A 310 -27.64 -2.11 -16.41
N ILE A 311 -27.93 -2.99 -15.46
CA ILE A 311 -27.04 -4.10 -15.06
C ILE A 311 -27.88 -5.33 -14.71
N PRO A 312 -27.51 -6.57 -15.11
CA PRO A 312 -28.18 -7.79 -14.68
C PRO A 312 -28.20 -7.93 -13.16
N THR A 313 -29.31 -8.36 -12.60
CA THR A 313 -29.52 -8.40 -11.13
C THR A 313 -28.50 -9.31 -10.43
N ASP A 314 -28.13 -10.44 -11.04
CA ASP A 314 -27.12 -11.39 -10.54
C ASP A 314 -25.72 -10.77 -10.54
N VAL A 315 -25.33 -10.09 -11.61
CA VAL A 315 -24.05 -9.37 -11.73
C VAL A 315 -23.98 -8.22 -10.71
N HIS A 316 -25.07 -7.46 -10.56
CA HIS A 316 -25.16 -6.41 -9.54
C HIS A 316 -24.98 -6.97 -8.12
N ALA A 317 -25.63 -8.13 -7.83
CA ALA A 317 -25.51 -8.78 -6.53
C ALA A 317 -24.06 -9.21 -6.22
N ILE A 318 -23.32 -9.71 -7.23
CA ILE A 318 -21.89 -10.03 -7.08
C ILE A 318 -21.10 -8.76 -6.73
N ALA A 319 -21.26 -7.69 -7.50
CA ALA A 319 -20.55 -6.43 -7.28
C ALA A 319 -20.89 -5.80 -5.90
N ALA A 320 -22.18 -5.78 -5.52
CA ALA A 320 -22.65 -5.27 -4.24
C ALA A 320 -22.08 -6.06 -3.04
N GLY A 321 -21.83 -7.35 -3.22
CA GLY A 321 -21.26 -8.23 -2.20
C GLY A 321 -19.72 -8.19 -2.12
N LEU A 322 -19.01 -7.47 -2.99
CA LEU A 322 -17.55 -7.34 -2.92
C LEU A 322 -17.13 -6.57 -1.66
N PRO A 323 -16.34 -7.19 -0.77
CA PRO A 323 -15.96 -6.56 0.49
C PRO A 323 -14.73 -5.67 0.33
N TYR A 324 -14.73 -4.60 1.10
CA TYR A 324 -13.57 -3.71 1.27
C TYR A 324 -13.29 -3.52 2.76
N ARG A 325 -12.07 -3.13 3.07
CA ARG A 325 -11.69 -2.69 4.40
C ARG A 325 -11.24 -1.25 4.32
N ASP A 326 -11.71 -0.45 5.26
CA ASP A 326 -11.35 0.95 5.44
C ASP A 326 -10.26 1.09 6.49
N PHE A 327 -9.69 2.26 6.62
CA PHE A 327 -8.87 2.60 7.77
C PHE A 327 -8.89 4.10 8.06
N VAL A 328 -8.51 4.43 9.27
CA VAL A 328 -8.25 5.81 9.69
C VAL A 328 -6.79 5.94 10.06
N THR A 329 -6.12 6.97 9.56
CA THR A 329 -4.79 7.35 10.01
C THR A 329 -4.87 8.52 10.97
N VAL A 330 -4.28 8.36 12.17
CA VAL A 330 -4.14 9.43 13.15
C VAL A 330 -2.68 9.89 13.16
N GLY A 331 -2.43 11.09 12.65
CA GLY A 331 -1.13 11.76 12.75
C GLY A 331 -0.96 12.41 14.11
N LEU A 332 0.19 12.19 14.76
CA LEU A 332 0.55 12.84 16.01
C LEU A 332 1.94 13.47 15.91
N LEU A 333 2.05 14.75 16.21
CA LEU A 333 3.34 15.44 16.40
C LEU A 333 3.72 15.35 17.88
N VAL A 334 4.89 14.78 18.15
CA VAL A 334 5.39 14.62 19.52
C VAL A 334 6.84 15.12 19.63
N ASP A 335 7.27 15.47 20.83
CA ASP A 335 8.64 15.89 21.10
C ASP A 335 9.61 14.70 21.21
N ARG A 336 9.13 13.55 21.67
CA ARG A 336 9.95 12.34 21.85
C ARG A 336 9.11 11.05 21.85
N LEU A 337 9.80 9.94 21.57
CA LEU A 337 9.31 8.57 21.80
C LEU A 337 10.09 7.93 22.95
N GLU A 338 9.45 7.08 23.74
CA GLU A 338 10.11 6.27 24.78
C GLU A 338 10.83 5.04 24.19
N LEU A 339 10.56 4.72 22.92
CA LEU A 339 11.24 3.65 22.19
C LEU A 339 12.73 3.99 22.01
N LYS A 340 13.60 3.07 22.41
CA LYS A 340 15.06 3.24 22.28
C LYS A 340 15.56 2.65 20.98
N ASN A 341 16.47 3.35 20.32
CA ASN A 341 17.20 2.84 19.18
C ASN A 341 18.35 1.92 19.67
N GLU A 342 18.10 0.62 19.64
CA GLU A 342 19.07 -0.43 19.99
C GLU A 342 19.78 -1.01 18.76
N THR A 343 19.75 -0.29 17.63
CA THR A 343 20.39 -0.70 16.38
C THR A 343 21.63 0.13 16.10
N ASP A 344 22.47 -0.32 15.16
CA ASP A 344 23.62 0.43 14.66
C ASP A 344 23.24 1.53 13.65
N ILE A 345 21.95 1.66 13.30
CA ILE A 345 21.44 2.65 12.34
C ILE A 345 21.27 3.99 13.05
N ARG A 346 22.07 4.98 12.65
CA ARG A 346 21.95 6.34 13.16
C ARG A 346 20.71 7.04 12.62
N THR A 347 19.98 7.76 13.46
CA THR A 347 18.80 8.55 13.12
C THR A 347 18.87 9.94 13.72
N LEU A 348 18.16 10.91 13.17
CA LEU A 348 18.00 12.23 13.77
C LEU A 348 17.35 12.07 15.15
N GLY A 349 17.88 12.74 16.17
CA GLY A 349 17.37 12.61 17.54
C GLY A 349 17.53 11.22 18.17
N ASN A 350 18.28 10.30 17.54
CA ASN A 350 18.47 8.91 17.99
C ASN A 350 17.16 8.13 18.19
N ILE A 351 16.12 8.44 17.40
CA ILE A 351 14.85 7.71 17.41
C ILE A 351 15.03 6.31 16.79
N VAL A 352 14.09 5.40 17.04
CA VAL A 352 14.07 4.08 16.36
C VAL A 352 14.09 4.26 14.84
N PRO A 353 14.86 3.43 14.09
CA PRO A 353 15.12 3.68 12.67
C PRO A 353 13.98 3.24 11.74
N ASP A 354 12.91 2.70 12.29
CA ASP A 354 11.83 2.13 11.53
C ASP A 354 11.08 3.19 10.71
N ASN A 355 10.89 2.93 9.43
CA ASN A 355 9.91 3.65 8.63
C ASN A 355 8.50 3.19 9.02
N TRP A 356 8.38 1.90 9.36
CA TRP A 356 7.12 1.20 9.51
C TRP A 356 7.21 0.10 10.57
N ILE A 357 6.31 0.13 11.53
CA ILE A 357 6.22 -0.86 12.62
C ILE A 357 4.86 -1.55 12.54
N TYR A 358 4.85 -2.87 12.45
CA TYR A 358 3.65 -3.68 12.56
C TYR A 358 3.32 -3.94 14.03
N VAL A 359 2.11 -3.60 14.47
CA VAL A 359 1.67 -3.78 15.86
C VAL A 359 0.87 -5.07 15.98
N GLN A 360 1.50 -6.11 16.51
CA GLN A 360 0.90 -7.44 16.65
C GLN A 360 0.19 -7.64 18.00
N ASP A 361 0.33 -6.69 18.93
CA ASP A 361 -0.27 -6.75 20.26
C ASP A 361 -1.80 -6.71 20.17
N ALA A 362 -2.47 -7.77 20.61
CA ALA A 362 -3.93 -7.89 20.59
C ALA A 362 -4.63 -6.96 21.62
N SER A 363 -3.90 -6.41 22.60
CA SER A 363 -4.46 -5.52 23.62
C SER A 363 -4.76 -4.10 23.11
N VAL A 364 -4.30 -3.77 21.91
CA VAL A 364 -4.50 -2.46 21.26
C VAL A 364 -5.17 -2.64 19.89
N LYS A 365 -5.98 -1.65 19.50
CA LYS A 365 -6.62 -1.61 18.16
C LYS A 365 -5.63 -1.16 17.08
N LEU A 366 -4.60 -0.41 17.46
CA LEU A 366 -3.55 0.07 16.55
C LEU A 366 -2.94 -1.07 15.73
N GLY A 367 -2.94 -0.92 14.41
CA GLY A 367 -2.37 -1.90 13.48
C GLY A 367 -0.94 -1.61 13.08
N ARG A 368 -0.62 -0.34 12.83
CA ARG A 368 0.70 0.07 12.30
C ARG A 368 1.10 1.46 12.78
N ILE A 369 2.42 1.67 12.91
CA ILE A 369 3.02 2.97 13.18
C ILE A 369 3.95 3.32 12.03
N GLN A 370 3.82 4.51 11.47
CA GLN A 370 4.80 5.12 10.56
C GLN A 370 5.56 6.21 11.30
N ILE A 371 6.87 6.34 11.06
CA ILE A 371 7.71 7.41 11.60
C ILE A 371 8.23 8.22 10.42
N PHE A 372 7.56 9.33 10.11
CA PHE A 372 7.80 10.08 8.87
C PHE A 372 9.19 10.71 8.81
N ASN A 373 9.81 11.02 9.93
CA ASN A 373 11.22 11.47 10.00
C ASN A 373 12.19 10.49 9.30
N ASN A 374 11.90 9.19 9.34
CA ASN A 374 12.74 8.14 8.73
C ASN A 374 12.42 7.90 7.25
N TRP A 375 11.23 8.27 6.77
CA TRP A 375 10.89 8.24 5.35
C TRP A 375 11.62 9.36 4.61
N SER A 376 11.51 10.59 5.11
CA SER A 376 12.25 11.74 4.60
C SER A 376 12.33 12.82 5.68
N PRO A 377 13.50 13.46 5.89
CA PRO A 377 13.62 14.53 6.85
C PRO A 377 12.76 15.75 6.48
N TYR A 378 12.35 15.86 5.21
CA TYR A 378 11.53 16.96 4.70
C TYR A 378 10.02 16.75 4.90
N MET A 379 9.62 15.57 5.38
CA MET A 379 8.25 15.31 5.82
C MET A 379 7.89 16.01 7.13
N VAL A 380 8.88 16.44 7.90
CA VAL A 380 8.69 17.04 9.23
C VAL A 380 9.26 18.44 9.24
N ARG A 381 8.46 19.41 9.66
CA ARG A 381 8.85 20.84 9.68
C ARG A 381 10.11 21.12 10.51
N ARG A 382 10.25 20.42 11.66
CA ARG A 382 11.39 20.55 12.57
C ARG A 382 11.94 19.17 12.94
N PRO A 383 12.62 18.46 11.98
CA PRO A 383 12.98 17.05 12.14
C PRO A 383 14.01 16.78 13.24
N MET A 384 14.71 17.80 13.73
CA MET A 384 15.65 17.70 14.85
C MET A 384 14.99 17.85 16.23
N GLU A 385 13.76 18.39 16.28
CA GLU A 385 13.09 18.76 17.53
C GLU A 385 11.81 17.95 17.75
N THR A 386 11.17 17.52 16.67
CA THR A 386 9.86 16.87 16.72
C THR A 386 9.82 15.61 15.88
N ILE A 387 8.93 14.71 16.25
CA ILE A 387 8.69 13.45 15.56
C ILE A 387 7.24 13.45 15.08
N TRP A 388 7.03 13.22 13.78
CA TRP A 388 5.72 13.09 13.19
C TRP A 388 5.43 11.60 12.92
N ILE A 389 4.42 11.05 13.59
CA ILE A 389 4.05 9.65 13.48
C ILE A 389 2.64 9.51 12.91
N GLY A 390 2.43 8.49 12.09
CA GLY A 390 1.13 8.09 11.56
C GLY A 390 0.70 6.75 12.14
N LEU A 391 -0.51 6.69 12.66
CA LEU A 391 -1.09 5.55 13.35
C LEU A 391 -2.27 5.02 12.55
N GLU A 392 -2.16 3.78 12.01
CA GLU A 392 -3.19 3.18 11.18
C GLU A 392 -4.11 2.29 11.98
N TYR A 393 -5.40 2.60 11.92
CA TYR A 393 -6.49 1.87 12.54
C TYR A 393 -7.40 1.30 11.47
N PHE A 394 -7.44 -0.01 11.33
CA PHE A 394 -8.36 -0.68 10.41
C PHE A 394 -9.77 -0.68 11.00
N CYS A 395 -10.74 -0.32 10.19
CA CYS A 395 -12.13 -0.18 10.57
C CYS A 395 -13.04 -0.37 9.35
N ASP A 396 -14.33 -0.28 9.55
CA ASP A 396 -15.32 -0.23 8.49
C ASP A 396 -16.08 1.09 8.58
N GLU A 397 -16.45 1.65 7.42
CA GLU A 397 -17.31 2.84 7.36
C GLU A 397 -18.58 2.61 8.20
N GLY A 398 -18.81 3.48 9.16
CA GLY A 398 -19.98 3.40 10.05
C GLY A 398 -19.75 2.65 11.36
N ASP A 399 -18.58 2.03 11.59
CA ASP A 399 -18.28 1.43 12.91
C ASP A 399 -18.00 2.51 13.98
N ASP A 400 -17.91 2.09 15.25
CA ASP A 400 -17.72 3.00 16.38
C ASP A 400 -16.42 3.81 16.26
N PHE A 401 -15.34 3.21 15.73
CA PHE A 401 -14.08 3.91 15.56
C PHE A 401 -14.12 4.90 14.40
N TRP A 402 -14.78 4.54 13.31
CA TRP A 402 -15.01 5.41 12.16
C TRP A 402 -15.84 6.64 12.53
N ASN A 403 -16.88 6.46 13.34
CA ASN A 403 -17.79 7.52 13.76
C ASN A 403 -17.31 8.32 14.97
N MET A 404 -16.19 7.94 15.58
CA MET A 404 -15.60 8.67 16.70
C MET A 404 -15.18 10.09 16.28
N ARG A 405 -15.35 11.08 17.17
CA ARG A 405 -14.84 12.44 16.91
C ARG A 405 -13.30 12.44 16.89
N ASP A 406 -12.70 13.33 16.11
CA ASP A 406 -11.24 13.35 15.93
C ASP A 406 -10.48 13.57 17.24
N GLU A 407 -10.97 14.43 18.13
CA GLU A 407 -10.33 14.66 19.44
C GLU A 407 -10.39 13.42 20.33
N ASP A 408 -11.49 12.65 20.27
CA ASP A 408 -11.63 11.40 21.01
C ASP A 408 -10.71 10.32 20.43
N ARG A 409 -10.57 10.28 19.11
CA ARG A 409 -9.69 9.37 18.39
C ARG A 409 -8.20 9.66 18.70
N VAL A 410 -7.81 10.94 18.75
CA VAL A 410 -6.47 11.36 19.16
C VAL A 410 -6.17 10.97 20.61
N ARG A 411 -7.15 11.14 21.53
CA ARG A 411 -7.01 10.68 22.91
C ARG A 411 -6.89 9.16 23.02
N PHE A 412 -7.70 8.44 22.27
CA PHE A 412 -7.66 6.97 22.20
C PHE A 412 -6.30 6.49 21.71
N ALA A 413 -5.80 7.04 20.58
CA ALA A 413 -4.52 6.70 19.99
C ALA A 413 -3.35 6.99 20.95
N SER A 414 -3.37 8.15 21.61
CA SER A 414 -2.35 8.51 22.61
C SER A 414 -2.35 7.54 23.80
N ALA A 415 -3.53 7.12 24.27
CA ALA A 415 -3.64 6.17 25.38
C ALA A 415 -3.10 4.78 24.98
N GLU A 416 -3.32 4.32 23.74
CA GLU A 416 -2.74 3.07 23.26
C GLU A 416 -1.20 3.15 23.18
N LEU A 417 -0.65 4.25 22.67
CA LEU A 417 0.81 4.45 22.64
C LEU A 417 1.44 4.47 24.02
N VAL A 418 0.76 5.06 25.02
CA VAL A 418 1.21 5.01 26.43
C VAL A 418 1.16 3.57 26.95
N ARG A 419 0.07 2.83 26.70
CA ARG A 419 -0.06 1.41 27.08
C ARG A 419 1.05 0.56 26.49
N MET A 420 1.41 0.83 25.25
CA MET A 420 2.51 0.14 24.53
C MET A 420 3.90 0.58 24.99
N GLY A 421 4.04 1.62 25.82
CA GLY A 421 5.34 2.19 26.19
C GLY A 421 6.03 2.94 25.05
N VAL A 422 5.29 3.37 24.03
CA VAL A 422 5.78 4.20 22.94
C VAL A 422 5.82 5.68 23.33
N LEU A 423 4.84 6.13 24.12
CA LEU A 423 4.78 7.46 24.70
C LEU A 423 4.80 7.39 26.25
N SER A 424 5.36 8.42 26.87
CA SER A 424 5.25 8.62 28.32
C SER A 424 3.81 8.99 28.70
N PRO A 425 3.31 8.58 29.89
CA PRO A 425 2.02 9.04 30.41
C PRO A 425 1.87 10.56 30.53
N GLN A 426 2.98 11.27 30.59
CA GLN A 426 3.02 12.73 30.66
C GLN A 426 3.10 13.40 29.29
N SER A 427 3.39 12.63 28.23
CA SER A 427 3.47 13.15 26.86
C SER A 427 2.09 13.62 26.39
N LYS A 428 2.08 14.80 25.78
CA LYS A 428 0.91 15.33 25.07
C LYS A 428 1.31 15.56 23.62
N PRO A 429 0.49 15.16 22.65
CA PRO A 429 0.72 15.58 21.28
C PRO A 429 0.82 17.11 21.18
N LEU A 430 1.82 17.59 20.44
CA LEU A 430 1.99 19.00 20.13
C LEU A 430 1.00 19.45 19.07
N ASP A 431 0.63 18.52 18.19
CA ASP A 431 -0.32 18.70 17.10
C ASP A 431 -0.86 17.35 16.64
N SER A 432 -1.97 17.33 15.89
CA SER A 432 -2.58 16.10 15.39
C SER A 432 -3.40 16.36 14.14
N HIS A 433 -3.50 15.32 13.30
CA HIS A 433 -4.36 15.32 12.12
C HIS A 433 -4.99 13.94 11.90
N VAL A 434 -6.21 13.88 11.38
CA VAL A 434 -6.93 12.63 11.16
C VAL A 434 -7.40 12.53 9.71
N GLU A 435 -7.10 11.40 9.06
CA GLU A 435 -7.55 11.08 7.71
C GLU A 435 -8.36 9.79 7.67
N HIS A 436 -9.52 9.85 7.01
CA HIS A 436 -10.37 8.70 6.74
C HIS A 436 -10.13 8.17 5.33
N VAL A 437 -9.90 6.88 5.19
CA VAL A 437 -9.60 6.24 3.91
C VAL A 437 -10.60 5.13 3.65
N LYS A 438 -11.52 5.39 2.74
CA LYS A 438 -12.57 4.43 2.33
C LYS A 438 -12.00 3.44 1.32
N LYS A 439 -12.50 2.20 1.37
CA LYS A 439 -12.26 1.14 0.39
C LYS A 439 -10.77 0.95 0.07
N ALA A 440 -9.93 1.03 1.13
CA ALA A 440 -8.48 0.98 0.98
C ALA A 440 -7.96 -0.41 0.63
N TYR A 441 -8.64 -1.45 1.14
CA TYR A 441 -8.21 -2.83 0.98
C TYR A 441 -9.33 -3.67 0.36
N PRO A 442 -9.29 -3.95 -0.97
CA PRO A 442 -10.12 -4.97 -1.57
C PRO A 442 -9.87 -6.32 -0.90
N ALA A 443 -10.92 -6.98 -0.43
CA ALA A 443 -10.81 -8.24 0.28
C ALA A 443 -11.34 -9.41 -0.58
N TYR A 444 -10.74 -10.61 -0.40
CA TYR A 444 -10.95 -11.76 -1.28
C TYR A 444 -11.81 -12.83 -0.57
N PHE A 445 -12.99 -12.41 -0.12
CA PHE A 445 -13.99 -13.27 0.48
C PHE A 445 -15.41 -12.87 0.04
N ASP A 446 -16.43 -13.51 0.55
CA ASP A 446 -17.84 -13.31 0.17
C ASP A 446 -18.05 -13.51 -1.34
N SER A 447 -18.62 -12.55 -2.07
CA SER A 447 -18.87 -12.68 -3.52
C SER A 447 -17.62 -12.64 -4.41
N TYR A 448 -16.42 -12.43 -3.84
CA TYR A 448 -15.17 -12.44 -4.62
C TYR A 448 -14.96 -13.75 -5.40
N GLY A 449 -15.45 -14.88 -4.89
CA GLY A 449 -15.39 -16.17 -5.61
C GLY A 449 -16.14 -16.18 -6.95
N GLN A 450 -17.01 -15.21 -7.20
CA GLN A 450 -17.78 -15.04 -8.43
C GLN A 450 -17.30 -13.83 -9.27
N ILE A 451 -16.15 -13.26 -8.94
CA ILE A 451 -15.66 -12.02 -9.59
C ILE A 451 -15.48 -12.18 -11.11
N ASP A 452 -15.18 -13.39 -11.58
CA ASP A 452 -15.00 -13.68 -13.01
C ASP A 452 -16.29 -13.46 -13.83
N GLU A 453 -17.47 -13.67 -13.23
CA GLU A 453 -18.77 -13.39 -13.85
C GLU A 453 -18.98 -11.88 -14.01
N LEU A 454 -18.60 -11.09 -13.00
CA LEU A 454 -18.63 -9.63 -13.08
C LEU A 454 -17.64 -9.11 -14.12
N ILE A 455 -16.42 -9.65 -14.16
CA ILE A 455 -15.40 -9.28 -15.18
C ILE A 455 -15.90 -9.59 -16.58
N ALA A 456 -16.45 -10.77 -16.80
CA ALA A 456 -17.00 -11.18 -18.10
C ALA A 456 -18.11 -10.22 -18.56
N TRP A 457 -18.97 -9.76 -17.65
CA TRP A 457 -19.99 -8.77 -17.97
C TRP A 457 -19.38 -7.39 -18.27
N LEU A 458 -18.42 -6.91 -17.47
CA LEU A 458 -17.73 -5.63 -17.72
C LEU A 458 -17.01 -5.63 -19.08
N ASP A 459 -16.46 -6.76 -19.51
CA ASP A 459 -15.79 -6.90 -20.79
C ASP A 459 -16.76 -6.91 -21.99
N THR A 460 -18.09 -7.01 -21.78
CA THR A 460 -19.09 -6.79 -22.84
C THR A 460 -19.17 -5.31 -23.27
N HIS A 461 -18.61 -4.38 -22.48
CA HIS A 461 -18.55 -2.95 -22.78
C HIS A 461 -17.25 -2.61 -23.55
N PRO A 462 -17.28 -2.48 -24.89
CA PRO A 462 -16.06 -2.51 -25.72
C PRO A 462 -15.15 -1.28 -25.55
N ASN A 463 -15.61 -0.23 -24.93
CA ASN A 463 -14.85 1.00 -24.68
C ASN A 463 -14.61 1.33 -23.19
N LEU A 464 -14.89 0.36 -22.29
CA LEU A 464 -14.63 0.48 -20.86
C LEU A 464 -13.38 -0.29 -20.48
N PHE A 465 -12.48 0.30 -19.70
CA PHE A 465 -11.31 -0.32 -19.11
C PHE A 465 -11.35 -0.14 -17.59
N CYS A 466 -11.20 -1.24 -16.84
CA CYS A 466 -11.14 -1.23 -15.38
C CYS A 466 -9.69 -1.33 -14.91
N LEU A 467 -9.19 -0.30 -14.19
CA LEU A 467 -7.77 -0.12 -13.90
C LEU A 467 -7.48 0.00 -12.40
N GLY A 468 -6.28 -0.40 -12.03
CA GLY A 468 -5.74 -0.14 -10.71
C GLY A 468 -6.32 -1.03 -9.61
N ARG A 469 -6.12 -0.60 -8.37
CA ARG A 469 -6.44 -1.38 -7.17
C ARG A 469 -7.94 -1.62 -7.01
N ASN A 470 -8.71 -0.58 -7.01
CA ASN A 470 -10.15 -0.65 -6.77
C ASN A 470 -10.94 -0.97 -8.03
N GLY A 471 -10.50 -0.47 -9.20
CA GLY A 471 -11.13 -0.78 -10.48
C GLY A 471 -10.98 -2.23 -10.92
N GLN A 472 -10.11 -3.01 -10.27
CA GLN A 472 -9.98 -4.45 -10.47
C GLN A 472 -10.33 -5.27 -9.22
N HIS A 473 -10.73 -4.64 -8.12
CA HIS A 473 -10.90 -5.29 -6.82
C HIS A 473 -9.70 -6.17 -6.46
N ARG A 474 -8.48 -5.65 -6.68
CA ARG A 474 -7.24 -6.39 -6.49
C ARG A 474 -6.28 -5.60 -5.62
N TYR A 475 -5.55 -6.29 -4.74
CA TYR A 475 -4.60 -5.65 -3.84
C TYR A 475 -3.33 -5.21 -4.59
N ASN A 476 -3.49 -4.32 -5.54
CA ASN A 476 -2.40 -3.77 -6.33
C ASN A 476 -1.58 -2.74 -5.55
N ASN A 477 -0.26 -2.79 -5.66
CA ASN A 477 0.63 -1.70 -5.29
C ASN A 477 0.59 -0.60 -6.38
N MET A 478 1.35 0.49 -6.18
CA MET A 478 1.39 1.61 -7.15
C MET A 478 1.83 1.15 -8.54
N ASP A 479 2.90 0.36 -8.62
CA ASP A 479 3.43 -0.15 -9.88
C ASP A 479 2.46 -1.10 -10.60
N HIS A 480 1.82 -2.03 -9.89
CA HIS A 480 0.76 -2.85 -10.47
C HIS A 480 -0.39 -1.98 -11.02
N SER A 481 -0.80 -0.95 -10.27
CA SER A 481 -1.83 -0.01 -10.73
C SER A 481 -1.39 0.75 -11.99
N MET A 482 -0.12 1.13 -12.08
CA MET A 482 0.47 1.74 -13.28
C MET A 482 0.52 0.75 -14.45
N MET A 483 0.87 -0.52 -14.19
CA MET A 483 0.94 -1.55 -15.24
C MET A 483 -0.43 -1.79 -15.87
N THR A 484 -1.53 -1.80 -15.07
CA THR A 484 -2.88 -1.88 -15.65
C THR A 484 -3.17 -0.72 -16.61
N ALA A 485 -2.72 0.49 -16.27
CA ALA A 485 -2.87 1.67 -17.12
C ALA A 485 -2.00 1.59 -18.39
N PHE A 486 -0.76 1.13 -18.25
CA PHE A 486 0.12 0.95 -19.42
C PHE A 486 -0.47 -0.04 -20.42
N TYR A 487 -0.95 -1.19 -19.95
CA TYR A 487 -1.56 -2.19 -20.84
C TYR A 487 -2.85 -1.67 -21.47
N ALA A 488 -3.73 -1.03 -20.71
CA ALA A 488 -4.96 -0.47 -21.28
C ALA A 488 -4.71 0.60 -22.35
N VAL A 489 -3.67 1.43 -22.17
CA VAL A 489 -3.27 2.41 -23.19
C VAL A 489 -2.64 1.71 -24.39
N ASP A 490 -1.82 0.66 -24.19
CA ASP A 490 -1.26 -0.13 -25.28
C ASP A 490 -2.38 -0.78 -26.10
N ASP A 491 -3.39 -1.38 -25.45
CA ASP A 491 -4.54 -2.00 -26.09
C ASP A 491 -5.37 -1.00 -26.90
N LEU A 492 -5.65 0.16 -26.30
CA LEU A 492 -6.42 1.23 -26.97
C LEU A 492 -5.68 1.74 -28.22
N LEU A 493 -4.37 1.97 -28.14
CA LEU A 493 -3.56 2.43 -29.26
C LEU A 493 -3.34 1.34 -30.31
N GLY A 494 -3.24 0.09 -29.89
CA GLY A 494 -3.10 -1.08 -30.76
C GLY A 494 -4.42 -1.55 -31.39
N GLY A 495 -5.56 -1.04 -30.90
CA GLY A 495 -6.89 -1.44 -31.37
C GLY A 495 -7.30 -2.86 -31.00
N THR A 496 -6.68 -3.44 -29.94
CA THR A 496 -7.09 -4.76 -29.42
C THR A 496 -8.32 -4.66 -28.53
N THR A 497 -9.15 -5.68 -28.58
CA THR A 497 -10.32 -5.83 -27.69
C THR A 497 -10.07 -6.81 -26.56
N ASP A 498 -9.00 -7.61 -26.61
CA ASP A 498 -8.60 -8.51 -25.54
C ASP A 498 -7.94 -7.68 -24.41
N ARG A 499 -8.50 -7.78 -23.21
CA ARG A 499 -8.05 -7.09 -22.00
C ARG A 499 -7.48 -8.03 -20.95
N SER A 500 -7.20 -9.26 -21.34
CA SER A 500 -6.66 -10.27 -20.42
C SER A 500 -5.34 -9.84 -19.77
N ASN A 501 -4.48 -9.12 -20.51
CA ASN A 501 -3.25 -8.55 -20.01
C ASN A 501 -3.49 -7.51 -18.90
N VAL A 502 -4.55 -6.69 -19.01
CA VAL A 502 -4.94 -5.68 -17.98
C VAL A 502 -5.44 -6.39 -16.73
N TRP A 503 -6.33 -7.39 -16.88
CA TRP A 503 -6.88 -8.15 -15.75
C TRP A 503 -5.86 -9.06 -15.07
N ASN A 504 -4.82 -9.51 -15.79
CA ASN A 504 -3.82 -10.44 -15.28
C ASN A 504 -2.65 -9.76 -14.54
N VAL A 505 -2.64 -8.44 -14.40
CA VAL A 505 -1.63 -7.76 -13.59
C VAL A 505 -1.73 -8.23 -12.13
N ASN A 506 -0.58 -8.55 -11.51
CA ASN A 506 -0.47 -8.99 -10.10
C ASN A 506 -1.26 -10.30 -9.82
N THR A 507 -1.29 -11.21 -10.80
CA THR A 507 -1.76 -12.59 -10.60
C THR A 507 -0.62 -13.55 -10.29
N GLU A 508 0.62 -13.06 -10.32
CA GLU A 508 1.82 -13.83 -10.09
C GLU A 508 1.89 -14.41 -8.68
N THR A 509 2.62 -15.52 -8.56
CA THR A 509 2.70 -16.29 -7.32
C THR A 509 3.88 -15.88 -6.43
N ASP A 510 4.75 -14.99 -6.91
CA ASP A 510 5.97 -14.57 -6.22
C ASP A 510 5.76 -13.27 -5.42
N TYR A 511 6.46 -13.18 -4.27
CA TYR A 511 6.38 -11.98 -3.45
C TYR A 511 7.12 -10.82 -4.12
N HIS A 512 6.42 -9.70 -4.35
CA HIS A 512 6.90 -8.58 -5.16
C HIS A 512 8.19 -7.92 -4.66
N GLU A 513 8.39 -7.83 -3.35
CA GLU A 513 9.54 -7.18 -2.73
C GLU A 513 10.76 -8.10 -2.50
N ASP A 514 10.78 -9.31 -3.06
CA ASP A 514 11.87 -10.26 -2.91
C ASP A 514 12.99 -10.03 -3.95
N LYS A 515 14.25 -10.13 -3.51
CA LYS A 515 15.44 -10.01 -4.38
C LYS A 515 15.64 -11.19 -5.34
N SER A 516 15.04 -12.35 -5.07
CA SER A 516 15.32 -13.61 -5.79
C SER A 516 14.70 -13.70 -7.18
N ALA A 517 13.98 -12.69 -7.64
CA ALA A 517 13.27 -12.69 -8.92
C ALA A 517 13.80 -11.62 -9.90
N SER A 518 15.06 -11.18 -9.77
CA SER A 518 15.74 -10.28 -10.73
C SER A 518 16.89 -11.00 -11.43
#